data_4865454c950ce79d30a4cf692ae9b8cb
#
_entry.id   4865454c950ce79d30a4cf692ae9b8cb
#
_cell.length_a   1.000
_cell.length_b   1.000
_cell.length_c   1.000
_cell.angle_alpha   90.00
_cell.angle_beta   90.00
_cell.angle_gamma   90.00
#
_symmetry.space_group_name_H-M   'P 1'
#
loop_
_entity.id
_entity.type
_entity.pdbx_description
1 polymer ?
#
loop_
_entity_poly.entity_id
_entity_poly.type
_entity_poly.pdbx_seq_one_letter_code
_entity_poly.pdbx_strand_id
1 'polypeptide(L)'
;MKEVWQKQYDNKKPPWNYDYFDKDLSDFFRIRIFDNKKFSVIDLGCGNGSQSYYIENQFGNENNNIFDVTATDIVDALEYDVKNFIIDDALDSKLTKKYDIIIDRGLIHNLFHLEKTRHKYFEMISNIVHDESYILLKVLSPYETRFHPATHSGPYRFNEDQLMKFFSGYGFTCIQLKDTFFYSNIEPPLRGYFSVYKKEGNK
;
A
#
# COMPACT_ATOMS: atom_id res chain seq x y z
N MET A 1 -11.32 -2.66 -15.50
CA MET A 1 -10.87 -2.99 -14.13
C MET A 1 -11.78 -2.37 -13.07
N LYS A 2 -12.12 -1.09 -13.17
CA LYS A 2 -13.01 -0.37 -12.25
C LYS A 2 -14.33 -1.11 -11.95
N GLU A 3 -15.05 -1.57 -12.98
CA GLU A 3 -16.33 -2.28 -12.81
C GLU A 3 -16.22 -3.59 -12.00
N VAL A 4 -15.07 -4.28 -12.09
CA VAL A 4 -14.83 -5.51 -11.31
C VAL A 4 -14.71 -5.18 -9.83
N TRP A 5 -13.94 -4.15 -9.49
CA TRP A 5 -13.76 -3.71 -8.12
C TRP A 5 -15.06 -3.11 -7.55
N GLN A 6 -15.77 -2.29 -8.35
CA GLN A 6 -17.05 -1.73 -7.92
C GLN A 6 -18.03 -2.82 -7.48
N LYS A 7 -18.17 -3.89 -8.30
CA LYS A 7 -19.04 -5.03 -7.94
C LYS A 7 -18.62 -5.73 -6.64
N GLN A 8 -17.31 -5.79 -6.34
CA GLN A 8 -16.84 -6.39 -5.10
C GLN A 8 -17.24 -5.56 -3.88
N TYR A 9 -17.16 -4.23 -3.98
CA TYR A 9 -17.58 -3.32 -2.90
C TYR A 9 -19.10 -3.26 -2.77
N ASP A 10 -19.86 -3.28 -3.87
CA ASP A 10 -21.33 -3.27 -3.86
C ASP A 10 -21.91 -4.49 -3.11
N ASN A 11 -21.20 -5.62 -3.11
CA ASN A 11 -21.61 -6.85 -2.41
C ASN A 11 -21.39 -6.83 -0.89
N LYS A 12 -21.00 -5.70 -0.31
CA LYS A 12 -20.78 -5.40 1.11
C LYS A 12 -19.76 -6.30 1.84
N LYS A 13 -18.79 -5.66 2.45
CA LYS A 13 -17.66 -6.23 3.21
C LYS A 13 -16.76 -7.15 2.39
N PRO A 14 -16.01 -6.58 1.43
CA PRO A 14 -15.00 -7.35 0.72
C PRO A 14 -14.02 -7.99 1.72
N PRO A 15 -13.57 -9.22 1.44
CA PRO A 15 -12.77 -9.99 2.39
C PRO A 15 -11.44 -9.36 2.77
N TRP A 16 -10.94 -8.40 1.98
CA TRP A 16 -9.68 -7.68 2.26
C TRP A 16 -9.83 -6.47 3.17
N ASN A 17 -11.05 -6.00 3.48
CA ASN A 17 -11.25 -4.91 4.42
C ASN A 17 -10.70 -5.27 5.80
N TYR A 18 -10.16 -4.28 6.47
CA TYR A 18 -9.63 -4.40 7.82
C TYR A 18 -9.92 -3.12 8.59
N ASP A 19 -10.72 -3.24 9.64
CA ASP A 19 -11.27 -2.10 10.40
C ASP A 19 -10.35 -1.61 11.53
N TYR A 20 -9.13 -2.12 11.60
CA TYR A 20 -8.15 -1.72 12.60
C TYR A 20 -6.88 -1.19 11.92
N PHE A 21 -6.10 -0.42 12.68
CA PHE A 21 -4.82 0.01 12.15
C PHE A 21 -3.86 -1.18 12.02
N ASP A 22 -3.27 -1.33 10.85
CA ASP A 22 -2.29 -2.39 10.60
C ASP A 22 -1.06 -2.17 11.49
N LYS A 23 -0.70 -3.22 12.25
CA LYS A 23 0.36 -3.13 13.24
C LYS A 23 1.70 -2.73 12.64
N ASP A 24 2.05 -3.26 11.47
CA ASP A 24 3.34 -2.97 10.83
C ASP A 24 3.42 -1.52 10.38
N LEU A 25 2.32 -0.98 9.84
CA LEU A 25 2.20 0.45 9.52
C LEU A 25 2.28 1.30 10.79
N SER A 26 1.52 0.94 11.83
CA SER A 26 1.53 1.64 13.12
C SER A 26 2.94 1.73 13.71
N ASP A 27 3.69 0.63 13.70
CA ASP A 27 5.06 0.59 14.23
C ASP A 27 5.99 1.53 13.43
N PHE A 28 5.85 1.57 12.10
CA PHE A 28 6.62 2.49 11.25
C PHE A 28 6.30 3.96 11.56
N PHE A 29 5.01 4.31 11.59
CA PHE A 29 4.59 5.70 11.82
C PHE A 29 4.96 6.21 13.22
N ARG A 30 4.88 5.36 14.26
CA ARG A 30 5.30 5.72 15.63
C ARG A 30 6.76 6.15 15.71
N ILE A 31 7.64 5.54 14.94
CA ILE A 31 9.05 5.93 14.90
C ILE A 31 9.21 7.31 14.23
N ARG A 32 8.45 7.58 13.16
CA ARG A 32 8.54 8.82 12.38
C ARG A 32 8.04 10.06 13.11
N ILE A 33 7.24 9.92 14.17
CA ILE A 33 6.83 11.04 15.02
C ILE A 33 8.04 11.82 15.57
N PHE A 34 9.14 11.13 15.83
CA PHE A 34 10.36 11.72 16.41
C PHE A 34 11.25 12.42 15.39
N ASP A 35 10.95 12.35 14.10
CA ASP A 35 11.77 12.99 13.04
C ASP A 35 11.58 14.51 12.98
N ASN A 36 10.65 15.09 13.74
CA ASN A 36 10.37 16.53 13.84
C ASN A 36 10.14 17.24 12.50
N LYS A 37 9.59 16.52 11.51
CA LYS A 37 9.23 17.09 10.21
C LYS A 37 7.83 16.67 9.79
N LYS A 38 7.24 17.42 8.86
CA LYS A 38 6.01 17.01 8.20
C LYS A 38 6.31 16.00 7.09
N PHE A 39 5.44 15.01 6.96
CA PHE A 39 5.50 14.01 5.91
C PHE A 39 4.24 14.06 5.05
N SER A 40 4.43 14.09 3.75
CA SER A 40 3.35 13.82 2.80
C SER A 40 3.23 12.30 2.60
N VAL A 41 2.03 11.78 2.79
CA VAL A 41 1.73 10.33 2.74
C VAL A 41 0.71 10.06 1.65
N ILE A 42 0.89 8.99 0.88
CA ILE A 42 -0.15 8.48 -0.01
C ILE A 42 -0.45 7.01 0.29
N ASP A 43 -1.73 6.67 0.38
CA ASP A 43 -2.26 5.31 0.54
C ASP A 43 -2.86 4.86 -0.79
N LEU A 44 -2.17 3.96 -1.49
CA LEU A 44 -2.52 3.48 -2.83
C LEU A 44 -3.45 2.27 -2.75
N GLY A 45 -4.62 2.36 -3.38
CA GLY A 45 -5.64 1.32 -3.28
C GLY A 45 -6.16 1.20 -1.85
N CYS A 46 -6.56 2.33 -1.27
CA CYS A 46 -6.91 2.46 0.16
C CYS A 46 -8.15 1.66 0.60
N GLY A 47 -8.94 1.17 -0.37
CA GLY A 47 -10.17 0.44 -0.10
C GLY A 47 -11.17 1.25 0.72
N ASN A 48 -11.56 0.74 1.90
CA ASN A 48 -12.49 1.45 2.79
C ASN A 48 -11.90 2.67 3.50
N GLY A 49 -10.61 2.98 3.32
CA GLY A 49 -9.96 4.15 3.88
C GLY A 49 -9.47 4.01 5.32
N SER A 50 -9.58 2.83 5.93
CA SER A 50 -9.26 2.63 7.35
C SER A 50 -7.82 3.02 7.70
N GLN A 51 -6.83 2.63 6.89
CA GLN A 51 -5.42 2.91 7.19
C GLN A 51 -5.13 4.42 7.13
N SER A 52 -5.60 5.09 6.09
CA SER A 52 -5.51 6.56 5.96
C SER A 52 -6.15 7.27 7.14
N TYR A 53 -7.35 6.88 7.52
CA TYR A 53 -8.07 7.42 8.68
C TYR A 53 -7.27 7.28 9.98
N TYR A 54 -6.68 6.10 10.24
CA TYR A 54 -5.89 5.88 11.46
C TYR A 54 -4.62 6.71 11.48
N ILE A 55 -3.93 6.88 10.34
CA ILE A 55 -2.74 7.73 10.27
C ILE A 55 -3.09 9.18 10.57
N GLU A 56 -4.17 9.71 9.98
CA GLU A 56 -4.63 11.08 10.22
C GLU A 56 -5.04 11.33 11.67
N ASN A 57 -5.79 10.39 12.28
CA ASN A 57 -6.43 10.62 13.57
C ASN A 57 -5.58 10.15 14.75
N GLN A 58 -4.80 9.09 14.60
CA GLN A 58 -3.98 8.57 15.69
C GLN A 58 -2.66 9.33 15.83
N PHE A 59 -2.07 9.80 14.73
CA PHE A 59 -0.79 10.49 14.75
C PHE A 59 -0.89 11.98 14.39
N GLY A 60 -1.97 12.40 13.71
CA GLY A 60 -2.18 13.79 13.31
C GLY A 60 -2.60 14.70 14.46
N ASN A 61 -3.54 14.26 15.30
CA ASN A 61 -4.12 15.11 16.34
C ASN A 61 -3.23 15.34 17.56
N GLU A 62 -2.43 14.34 17.94
CA GLU A 62 -1.56 14.42 19.12
C GLU A 62 -0.23 15.13 18.82
N ASN A 63 0.18 15.23 17.54
CA ASN A 63 1.52 15.67 17.13
C ASN A 63 1.50 16.76 16.04
N ASN A 64 0.59 17.73 16.13
CA ASN A 64 0.56 18.90 15.23
C ASN A 64 0.40 18.57 13.72
N ASN A 65 -0.36 17.53 13.35
CA ASN A 65 -0.61 17.15 11.96
C ASN A 65 0.68 16.94 11.16
N ILE A 66 1.59 16.14 11.67
CA ILE A 66 2.85 15.83 10.99
C ILE A 66 2.69 14.95 9.74
N PHE A 67 1.55 14.27 9.56
CA PHE A 67 1.26 13.48 8.38
C PHE A 67 0.12 14.11 7.55
N ASP A 68 0.45 14.56 6.33
CA ASP A 68 -0.51 15.03 5.31
C ASP A 68 -0.86 13.84 4.42
N VAL A 69 -2.01 13.20 4.70
CA VAL A 69 -2.41 11.94 4.07
C VAL A 69 -3.28 12.21 2.85
N THR A 70 -2.98 11.54 1.75
CA THR A 70 -3.83 11.41 0.55
C THR A 70 -4.16 9.93 0.37
N ALA A 71 -5.41 9.59 0.26
CA ALA A 71 -5.87 8.23 -0.07
C ALA A 71 -6.29 8.15 -1.52
N THR A 72 -6.01 7.03 -2.19
CA THR A 72 -6.46 6.81 -3.58
C THR A 72 -7.02 5.42 -3.77
N ASP A 73 -8.07 5.30 -4.56
CA ASP A 73 -8.59 4.03 -5.05
C ASP A 73 -9.24 4.22 -6.43
N ILE A 74 -9.39 3.15 -7.19
CA ILE A 74 -10.05 3.16 -8.51
C ILE A 74 -11.58 3.34 -8.38
N VAL A 75 -12.13 3.06 -7.21
CA VAL A 75 -13.55 3.23 -6.86
C VAL A 75 -13.68 4.03 -5.57
N ASP A 76 -14.82 4.68 -5.40
CA ASP A 76 -15.18 5.30 -4.12
C ASP A 76 -15.85 4.24 -3.23
N ALA A 77 -15.08 3.69 -2.31
CA ALA A 77 -15.51 2.65 -1.38
C ALA A 77 -15.25 3.04 0.09
N LEU A 78 -15.09 4.35 0.36
CA LEU A 78 -14.77 4.84 1.69
C LEU A 78 -15.89 4.50 2.69
N GLU A 79 -15.50 3.93 3.82
CA GLU A 79 -16.32 3.73 5.02
C GLU A 79 -15.83 4.62 6.17
N TYR A 80 -14.63 5.19 6.04
CA TYR A 80 -13.97 6.07 6.99
C TYR A 80 -13.88 7.50 6.45
N ASP A 81 -13.97 8.49 7.32
CA ASP A 81 -13.84 9.91 6.96
C ASP A 81 -12.37 10.26 6.71
N VAL A 82 -11.97 10.21 5.45
CA VAL A 82 -10.62 10.54 4.96
C VAL A 82 -10.65 11.91 4.32
N LYS A 83 -9.82 12.84 4.79
CA LYS A 83 -9.86 14.26 4.37
C LYS A 83 -9.53 14.47 2.90
N ASN A 84 -8.51 13.76 2.39
CA ASN A 84 -8.04 13.91 1.01
C ASN A 84 -8.15 12.57 0.29
N PHE A 85 -9.24 12.37 -0.44
CA PHE A 85 -9.46 11.18 -1.26
C PHE A 85 -9.51 11.54 -2.74
N ILE A 86 -8.84 10.73 -3.56
CA ILE A 86 -8.77 10.90 -5.02
C ILE A 86 -9.13 9.57 -5.69
N ILE A 87 -10.13 9.59 -6.57
CA ILE A 87 -10.39 8.44 -7.45
C ILE A 87 -9.31 8.42 -8.53
N ASP A 88 -8.43 7.41 -8.51
CA ASP A 88 -7.30 7.27 -9.44
C ASP A 88 -7.05 5.80 -9.80
N ASP A 89 -6.78 5.53 -11.07
CA ASP A 89 -6.37 4.20 -11.54
C ASP A 89 -4.84 4.13 -11.57
N ALA A 90 -4.25 3.33 -10.69
CA ALA A 90 -2.80 3.14 -10.60
C ALA A 90 -2.14 2.72 -11.94
N LEU A 91 -2.92 2.18 -12.90
CA LEU A 91 -2.44 1.81 -14.23
C LEU A 91 -2.60 2.92 -15.29
N ASP A 92 -3.28 4.00 -14.95
CA ASP A 92 -3.43 5.23 -15.77
C ASP A 92 -3.49 6.46 -14.86
N SER A 93 -2.61 6.50 -13.88
CA SER A 93 -2.61 7.49 -12.81
C SER A 93 -2.34 8.90 -13.35
N LYS A 94 -3.04 9.88 -12.75
CA LYS A 94 -2.85 11.32 -13.03
C LYS A 94 -2.14 12.04 -11.87
N LEU A 95 -1.64 11.28 -10.91
CA LEU A 95 -0.91 11.84 -9.76
C LEU A 95 0.43 12.43 -10.20
N THR A 96 0.70 13.65 -9.77
CA THR A 96 1.95 14.39 -10.05
C THR A 96 2.63 14.89 -8.79
N LYS A 97 1.90 14.98 -7.66
CA LYS A 97 2.46 15.33 -6.36
C LYS A 97 3.46 14.28 -5.92
N LYS A 98 4.58 14.70 -5.36
CA LYS A 98 5.57 13.82 -4.75
C LYS A 98 5.22 13.58 -3.28
N TYR A 99 5.53 12.38 -2.79
CA TYR A 99 5.22 11.97 -1.43
C TYR A 99 6.46 11.42 -0.72
N ASP A 100 6.56 11.71 0.59
CA ASP A 100 7.62 11.17 1.45
C ASP A 100 7.40 9.70 1.78
N ILE A 101 6.14 9.28 1.93
CA ILE A 101 5.77 7.93 2.31
C ILE A 101 4.65 7.43 1.39
N ILE A 102 4.89 6.30 0.76
CA ILE A 102 3.94 5.59 -0.09
C ILE A 102 3.52 4.30 0.63
N ILE A 103 2.22 4.10 0.79
CA ILE A 103 1.66 2.87 1.34
C ILE A 103 1.04 2.07 0.19
N ASP A 104 1.39 0.80 0.10
CA ASP A 104 0.71 -0.19 -0.71
C ASP A 104 0.40 -1.41 0.16
N ARG A 105 -0.84 -1.50 0.62
CA ARG A 105 -1.34 -2.62 1.40
C ARG A 105 -2.24 -3.51 0.52
N GLY A 106 -1.59 -4.19 -0.43
CA GLY A 106 -2.27 -5.18 -1.28
C GLY A 106 -2.70 -4.70 -2.66
N LEU A 107 -2.30 -3.50 -3.10
CA LEU A 107 -2.56 -3.06 -4.47
C LEU A 107 -1.68 -3.83 -5.48
N ILE A 108 -0.35 -3.81 -5.30
CA ILE A 108 0.59 -4.39 -6.26
C ILE A 108 0.34 -5.89 -6.47
N HIS A 109 -0.05 -6.63 -5.45
CA HIS A 109 -0.25 -8.07 -5.59
C HIS A 109 -1.46 -8.42 -6.49
N ASN A 110 -2.36 -7.47 -6.76
CA ASN A 110 -3.41 -7.60 -7.76
C ASN A 110 -2.97 -7.21 -9.17
N LEU A 111 -1.89 -6.43 -9.29
CA LEU A 111 -1.38 -5.89 -10.56
C LEU A 111 -0.19 -6.69 -11.10
N PHE A 112 0.40 -7.58 -10.32
CA PHE A 112 1.70 -8.17 -10.61
C PHE A 112 1.68 -9.33 -11.62
N HIS A 113 0.52 -9.88 -11.96
CA HIS A 113 0.39 -11.04 -12.84
C HIS A 113 0.89 -10.79 -14.27
N LEU A 114 0.75 -9.57 -14.77
CA LEU A 114 1.15 -9.21 -16.13
C LEU A 114 2.32 -8.22 -16.12
N GLU A 115 3.30 -8.44 -16.99
CA GLU A 115 4.46 -7.56 -17.12
C GLU A 115 4.04 -6.10 -17.41
N LYS A 116 3.08 -5.90 -18.30
CA LYS A 116 2.57 -4.57 -18.64
C LYS A 116 2.00 -3.82 -17.42
N THR A 117 1.29 -4.50 -16.53
CA THR A 117 0.71 -3.86 -15.35
C THR A 117 1.78 -3.57 -14.30
N ARG A 118 2.81 -4.44 -14.19
CA ARG A 118 3.98 -4.17 -13.35
C ARG A 118 4.72 -2.90 -13.78
N HIS A 119 5.01 -2.76 -15.07
CA HIS A 119 5.67 -1.55 -15.59
C HIS A 119 4.88 -0.29 -15.29
N LYS A 120 3.58 -0.28 -15.57
CA LYS A 120 2.71 0.86 -15.28
C LYS A 120 2.67 1.22 -13.79
N TYR A 121 2.63 0.22 -12.91
CA TYR A 121 2.71 0.47 -11.48
C TYR A 121 4.01 1.18 -11.10
N PHE A 122 5.16 0.70 -11.57
CA PHE A 122 6.44 1.34 -11.27
C PHE A 122 6.64 2.69 -11.97
N GLU A 123 6.06 2.90 -13.14
CA GLU A 123 5.96 4.24 -13.76
C GLU A 123 5.21 5.21 -12.83
N MET A 124 4.04 4.81 -12.35
CA MET A 124 3.25 5.61 -11.41
C MET A 124 4.07 5.89 -10.13
N ILE A 125 4.67 4.86 -9.53
CA ILE A 125 5.53 5.03 -8.35
C ILE A 125 6.65 6.04 -8.63
N SER A 126 7.35 5.92 -9.76
CA SER A 126 8.45 6.84 -10.13
C SER A 126 7.98 8.29 -10.28
N ASN A 127 6.73 8.49 -10.69
CA ASN A 127 6.14 9.82 -10.81
C ASN A 127 5.77 10.47 -9.48
N ILE A 128 5.55 9.69 -8.43
CA ILE A 128 5.08 10.19 -7.13
C ILE A 128 6.11 10.12 -6.01
N VAL A 129 7.33 9.63 -6.26
CA VAL A 129 8.43 9.61 -5.30
C VAL A 129 9.45 10.70 -5.59
N HIS A 130 10.20 11.08 -4.57
CA HIS A 130 11.44 11.88 -4.65
C HIS A 130 12.56 11.10 -3.95
N ASP A 131 13.77 11.63 -4.00
CA ASP A 131 14.89 11.09 -3.23
C ASP A 131 14.53 11.05 -1.74
N GLU A 132 14.92 9.98 -1.04
CA GLU A 132 14.60 9.72 0.36
C GLU A 132 13.15 9.27 0.65
N SER A 133 12.27 9.14 -0.36
CA SER A 133 10.91 8.59 -0.15
C SER A 133 10.96 7.15 0.35
N TYR A 134 9.97 6.79 1.17
CA TYR A 134 9.75 5.43 1.64
C TYR A 134 8.58 4.78 0.92
N ILE A 135 8.69 3.47 0.64
CA ILE A 135 7.54 2.63 0.25
C ILE A 135 7.33 1.61 1.35
N LEU A 136 6.12 1.59 1.91
CA LEU A 136 5.64 0.59 2.86
C LEU A 136 4.77 -0.39 2.09
N LEU A 137 5.28 -1.59 1.91
CA LEU A 137 4.62 -2.61 1.12
C LEU A 137 4.16 -3.76 1.99
N LYS A 138 2.89 -4.14 1.88
CA LYS A 138 2.35 -5.34 2.51
C LYS A 138 1.68 -6.23 1.48
N VAL A 139 2.19 -7.45 1.32
CA VAL A 139 1.76 -8.41 0.29
C VAL A 139 1.64 -9.82 0.84
N LEU A 140 0.96 -10.69 0.11
CA LEU A 140 0.90 -12.11 0.47
C LEU A 140 2.22 -12.83 0.18
N SER A 141 2.61 -13.73 1.07
CA SER A 141 3.77 -14.59 0.93
C SER A 141 3.43 -15.91 0.22
N PRO A 142 4.43 -16.67 -0.30
CA PRO A 142 4.21 -17.98 -0.90
C PRO A 142 3.70 -19.02 0.12
N TYR A 143 3.87 -18.74 1.41
CA TYR A 143 3.38 -19.61 2.49
C TYR A 143 1.87 -19.45 2.75
N GLU A 144 1.21 -18.49 2.10
CA GLU A 144 -0.24 -18.43 2.07
C GLU A 144 -0.78 -19.39 1.01
N THR A 145 -1.42 -20.49 1.44
CA THR A 145 -1.82 -21.59 0.56
C THR A 145 -3.32 -21.62 0.23
N ARG A 146 -4.11 -20.76 0.87
CA ARG A 146 -5.58 -20.75 0.72
C ARG A 146 -6.08 -20.25 -0.64
N PHE A 147 -5.28 -19.46 -1.36
CA PHE A 147 -5.61 -19.00 -2.70
C PHE A 147 -4.87 -19.86 -3.72
N HIS A 148 -5.60 -20.60 -4.55
CA HIS A 148 -5.00 -21.57 -5.46
C HIS A 148 -4.26 -20.87 -6.62
N PRO A 149 -2.95 -21.16 -6.86
CA PRO A 149 -2.17 -20.53 -7.90
C PRO A 149 -2.61 -20.92 -9.33
N ALA A 150 -3.35 -22.01 -9.46
CA ALA A 150 -3.70 -22.57 -10.78
C ALA A 150 -4.74 -21.76 -11.56
N THR A 151 -5.47 -20.87 -10.92
CA THR A 151 -6.57 -20.15 -11.56
C THR A 151 -6.19 -18.76 -12.06
N HIS A 152 -4.99 -18.25 -11.77
CA HIS A 152 -4.57 -16.85 -11.99
C HIS A 152 -5.57 -15.82 -11.43
N SER A 153 -6.51 -16.29 -10.63
CA SER A 153 -7.56 -15.51 -10.00
C SER A 153 -7.24 -15.39 -8.51
N GLY A 154 -6.64 -14.30 -8.13
CA GLY A 154 -6.30 -14.02 -6.75
C GLY A 154 -5.01 -13.19 -6.64
N PRO A 155 -4.67 -12.73 -5.44
CA PRO A 155 -3.47 -11.93 -5.23
C PRO A 155 -2.19 -12.70 -5.58
N TYR A 156 -1.25 -12.03 -6.24
CA TYR A 156 0.08 -12.58 -6.47
C TYR A 156 0.81 -12.79 -5.14
N ARG A 157 1.56 -13.87 -5.00
CA ARG A 157 2.33 -14.19 -3.81
C ARG A 157 3.81 -14.00 -4.11
N PHE A 158 4.41 -13.06 -3.40
CA PHE A 158 5.80 -12.71 -3.57
C PHE A 158 6.69 -13.56 -2.70
N ASN A 159 7.82 -14.01 -3.23
CA ASN A 159 8.95 -14.44 -2.40
C ASN A 159 9.91 -13.26 -2.13
N GLU A 160 10.81 -13.46 -1.17
CA GLU A 160 11.74 -12.41 -0.72
C GLU A 160 12.66 -11.92 -1.86
N ASP A 161 13.20 -12.83 -2.66
CA ASP A 161 14.08 -12.49 -3.79
C ASP A 161 13.37 -11.61 -4.82
N GLN A 162 12.11 -11.91 -5.10
CA GLN A 162 11.28 -11.09 -5.99
C GLN A 162 11.07 -9.68 -5.44
N LEU A 163 10.73 -9.56 -4.15
CA LEU A 163 10.56 -8.27 -3.50
C LEU A 163 11.84 -7.44 -3.58
N MET A 164 12.99 -8.02 -3.22
CA MET A 164 14.26 -7.31 -3.29
C MET A 164 14.63 -6.92 -4.72
N LYS A 165 14.56 -7.86 -5.67
CA LYS A 165 15.01 -7.64 -7.05
C LYS A 165 14.17 -6.62 -7.80
N PHE A 166 12.84 -6.67 -7.65
CA PHE A 166 11.97 -5.76 -8.41
C PHE A 166 12.17 -4.31 -7.98
N PHE A 167 12.16 -4.03 -6.70
CA PHE A 167 12.32 -2.65 -6.21
C PHE A 167 13.73 -2.10 -6.43
N SER A 168 14.77 -2.93 -6.33
CA SER A 168 16.15 -2.49 -6.61
C SER A 168 16.33 -2.06 -8.07
N GLY A 169 15.65 -2.71 -9.02
CA GLY A 169 15.67 -2.33 -10.44
C GLY A 169 15.12 -0.92 -10.73
N TYR A 170 14.38 -0.32 -9.78
CA TYR A 170 13.83 1.03 -9.86
C TYR A 170 14.52 2.02 -8.89
N GLY A 171 15.68 1.66 -8.35
CA GLY A 171 16.49 2.51 -7.48
C GLY A 171 15.95 2.62 -6.06
N PHE A 172 15.37 1.54 -5.53
CA PHE A 172 14.96 1.44 -4.15
C PHE A 172 15.79 0.41 -3.42
N THR A 173 16.24 0.73 -2.21
CA THR A 173 16.92 -0.19 -1.31
C THR A 173 15.92 -0.73 -0.28
N CYS A 174 15.84 -2.05 -0.17
CA CYS A 174 15.07 -2.70 0.89
C CYS A 174 15.81 -2.52 2.23
N ILE A 175 15.20 -1.77 3.15
CA ILE A 175 15.76 -1.52 4.49
C ILE A 175 15.11 -2.36 5.58
N GLN A 176 13.96 -2.96 5.29
CA GLN A 176 13.29 -3.91 6.16
C GLN A 176 12.49 -4.90 5.33
N LEU A 177 12.56 -6.17 5.68
CA LEU A 177 11.71 -7.24 5.16
C LEU A 177 11.46 -8.22 6.28
N LYS A 178 10.21 -8.53 6.56
CA LYS A 178 9.84 -9.49 7.60
C LYS A 178 8.58 -10.26 7.25
N ASP A 179 8.51 -11.51 7.70
CA ASP A 179 7.26 -12.26 7.77
C ASP A 179 6.25 -11.54 8.65
N THR A 180 5.01 -11.54 8.24
CA THR A 180 3.90 -10.93 8.98
C THR A 180 2.57 -11.59 8.62
N PHE A 181 1.50 -11.11 9.26
CA PHE A 181 0.14 -11.44 8.89
C PHE A 181 -0.51 -10.27 8.13
N PHE A 182 -1.15 -10.61 7.03
CA PHE A 182 -2.01 -9.70 6.31
C PHE A 182 -3.41 -9.84 6.91
N TYR A 183 -3.73 -8.94 7.82
CA TYR A 183 -5.03 -8.90 8.49
C TYR A 183 -6.11 -8.39 7.54
N SER A 184 -7.26 -9.03 7.58
CA SER A 184 -8.43 -8.75 6.76
C SER A 184 -9.67 -9.38 7.41
N ASN A 185 -10.81 -9.36 6.76
CA ASN A 185 -11.99 -10.10 7.22
C ASN A 185 -11.89 -11.63 7.00
N ILE A 186 -10.72 -12.13 6.58
CA ILE A 186 -10.45 -13.56 6.41
C ILE A 186 -9.76 -14.10 7.67
N GLU A 187 -10.36 -15.11 8.28
CA GLU A 187 -9.81 -15.78 9.45
C GLU A 187 -9.37 -17.24 9.15
N PRO A 188 -8.25 -17.69 9.70
CA PRO A 188 -7.22 -16.91 10.40
C PRO A 188 -6.52 -15.93 9.46
N PRO A 189 -5.78 -14.92 9.97
CA PRO A 189 -5.10 -13.94 9.15
C PRO A 189 -4.19 -14.56 8.09
N LEU A 190 -4.07 -13.91 6.94
CA LEU A 190 -3.30 -14.40 5.80
C LEU A 190 -1.79 -14.24 6.05
N ARG A 191 -0.97 -15.19 5.59
CA ARG A 191 0.49 -15.08 5.69
C ARG A 191 1.01 -14.09 4.63
N GLY A 192 1.87 -13.18 5.05
CA GLY A 192 2.39 -12.13 4.18
C GLY A 192 3.78 -11.68 4.53
N TYR A 193 4.27 -10.75 3.74
CA TYR A 193 5.47 -9.96 4.02
C TYR A 193 5.11 -8.51 4.22
N PHE A 194 5.82 -7.88 5.16
CA PHE A 194 5.93 -6.44 5.27
C PHE A 194 7.34 -6.02 4.89
N SER A 195 7.46 -5.08 3.97
CA SER A 195 8.75 -4.56 3.54
C SER A 195 8.73 -3.03 3.48
N VAL A 196 9.88 -2.44 3.80
CA VAL A 196 10.12 -1.02 3.71
C VAL A 196 11.27 -0.80 2.74
N TYR A 197 11.01 0.02 1.73
CA TYR A 197 12.01 0.44 0.76
C TYR A 197 12.29 1.92 0.92
N LYS A 198 13.52 2.33 0.66
CA LYS A 198 13.93 3.72 0.61
C LYS A 198 14.42 4.05 -0.79
N LYS A 199 13.94 5.16 -1.37
CA LYS A 199 14.45 5.67 -2.64
C LYS A 199 15.86 6.21 -2.43
N GLU A 200 16.80 5.73 -3.23
CA GLU A 200 18.17 6.25 -3.21
C GLU A 200 18.21 7.61 -3.95
N GLY A 201 18.90 8.57 -3.37
CA GLY A 201 19.22 9.82 -4.05
C GLY A 201 20.23 9.56 -5.17
N ASN A 202 20.09 10.26 -6.27
CA ASN A 202 21.10 10.26 -7.31
C ASN A 202 22.40 10.83 -6.70
N LYS A 203 23.44 9.99 -6.62
CA LYS A 203 24.79 10.42 -6.23
C LYS A 203 25.45 11.21 -7.33
#